data_a5271d96808bc938042dfd57daa9fb0f
#
_entry.id   a5271d96808bc938042dfd57daa9fb0f
#
_cell.length_a   1.000
_cell.length_b   1.000
_cell.length_c   1.000
_cell.angle_alpha   90.00
_cell.angle_beta   90.00
_cell.angle_gamma   90.00
#
_symmetry.space_group_name_H-M   'P 1'
#
loop_
_entity.id
_entity.type
_entity.pdbx_description
1 polymer ?
#
loop_
_entity_poly.entity_id
_entity_poly.type
_entity_poly.pdbx_seq_one_letter_code
_entity_poly.pdbx_strand_id
1 'polypeptide(L)' 'MLTLDKIKHLLADRRLDMVAKATGIHRNTLSGIRDGRATNPTYDTIRKLSEYFTGTGGE' A
#
# COMPACT_ATOMS: atom_id res chain seq x y z
N MET A 1 -9.49 4.62 -7.29
CA MET A 1 -8.79 3.85 -6.25
C MET A 1 -8.25 2.56 -6.85
N LEU A 2 -7.05 2.17 -6.47
CA LEU A 2 -6.46 0.96 -7.02
C LEU A 2 -7.09 -0.29 -6.40
N THR A 3 -7.05 -1.39 -7.17
CA THR A 3 -7.49 -2.68 -6.63
C THR A 3 -6.43 -3.25 -5.70
N LEU A 4 -6.83 -4.18 -4.84
CA LEU A 4 -5.88 -4.83 -3.95
C LEU A 4 -4.80 -5.57 -4.75
N ASP A 5 -5.18 -6.20 -5.84
CA ASP A 5 -4.23 -6.89 -6.72
C ASP A 5 -3.16 -5.93 -7.23
N LYS A 6 -3.57 -4.77 -7.70
CA LYS A 6 -2.66 -3.77 -8.21
C LYS A 6 -1.73 -3.28 -7.10
N ILE A 7 -2.27 -3.07 -5.91
CA ILE A 7 -1.48 -2.63 -4.78
C ILE A 7 -0.44 -3.68 -4.40
N LYS A 8 -0.82 -4.95 -4.40
CA LYS A 8 0.12 -6.04 -4.13
C LYS A 8 1.29 -6.03 -5.10
N HIS A 9 1.00 -5.88 -6.38
CA HIS A 9 2.05 -5.83 -7.40
C HIS A 9 2.98 -4.63 -7.19
N LEU A 10 2.42 -3.48 -6.89
CA LEU A 10 3.22 -2.28 -6.68
C LEU A 10 4.09 -2.40 -5.43
N LEU A 11 3.56 -3.00 -4.36
CA LEU A 11 4.33 -3.21 -3.15
C LEU A 11 5.49 -4.18 -3.37
N ALA A 12 5.28 -5.19 -4.20
CA ALA A 12 6.33 -6.16 -4.50
C ALA A 12 7.50 -5.52 -5.25
N ASP A 13 7.22 -4.43 -5.96
CA ASP A 13 8.22 -3.74 -6.78
C ASP A 13 8.84 -2.54 -6.06
N ARG A 14 8.48 -2.30 -4.80
CA ARG A 14 8.94 -1.13 -4.07
C ARG A 14 9.49 -1.52 -2.71
N ARG A 15 10.30 -0.61 -2.15
CA ARG A 15 10.84 -0.80 -0.81
C ARG A 15 9.78 -0.45 0.22
N LEU A 16 9.43 -1.41 1.06
CA LEU A 16 8.37 -1.22 2.05
C LEU A 16 8.71 -0.11 3.05
N ASP A 17 9.99 0.04 3.38
CA ASP A 17 10.41 1.09 4.30
C ASP A 17 10.01 2.47 3.78
N MET A 18 10.23 2.70 2.49
CA MET A 18 9.90 3.98 1.88
C MET A 18 8.41 4.20 1.83
N VAL A 19 7.66 3.17 1.47
CA VAL A 19 6.20 3.27 1.39
C VAL A 19 5.62 3.51 2.79
N ALA A 20 6.14 2.80 3.79
CA ALA A 20 5.67 2.97 5.17
C ALA A 20 5.90 4.40 5.64
N LYS A 21 7.06 4.95 5.35
CA LYS A 21 7.38 6.32 5.76
C LYS A 21 6.50 7.34 5.05
N ALA A 22 6.23 7.12 3.77
CA ALA A 22 5.45 8.06 2.97
C ALA A 22 3.96 8.01 3.31
N THR A 23 3.43 6.82 3.62
CA THR A 23 2.00 6.65 3.86
C THR A 23 1.62 6.66 5.34
N GLY A 24 2.60 6.44 6.21
CA GLY A 24 2.32 6.32 7.64
C GLY A 24 1.78 4.95 8.03
N ILE A 25 1.78 4.00 7.11
CA ILE A 25 1.33 2.64 7.37
C ILE A 25 2.53 1.82 7.85
N HIS A 26 2.34 1.04 8.90
CA HIS A 26 3.44 0.24 9.44
C HIS A 26 3.95 -0.77 8.42
N ARG A 27 5.28 -0.95 8.40
CA ARG A 27 5.92 -1.86 7.44
C ARG A 27 5.37 -3.28 7.52
N ASN A 28 5.07 -3.75 8.72
CA ASN A 28 4.51 -5.10 8.88
C ASN A 28 3.17 -5.25 8.19
N THR A 29 2.35 -4.21 8.22
CA THR A 29 1.07 -4.20 7.52
C THR A 29 1.28 -4.28 6.02
N LEU A 30 2.23 -3.52 5.51
CA LEU A 30 2.54 -3.52 4.08
C LEU A 30 3.08 -4.89 3.65
N SER A 31 3.94 -5.48 4.47
CA SER A 31 4.47 -6.81 4.18
C SER A 31 3.36 -7.84 4.10
N GLY A 32 2.40 -7.77 5.02
CA GLY A 32 1.25 -8.68 5.00
C GLY A 32 0.43 -8.54 3.74
N ILE A 33 0.22 -7.31 3.29
CA ILE A 33 -0.53 -7.07 2.05
C ILE A 33 0.25 -7.60 0.86
N ARG A 34 1.53 -7.31 0.80
CA ARG A 34 2.38 -7.75 -0.32
C ARG A 34 2.41 -9.27 -0.43
N ASP A 35 2.51 -9.95 0.70
CA ASP A 35 2.64 -11.41 0.72
C ASP A 35 1.30 -12.14 0.62
N GLY A 36 0.21 -11.40 0.68
CA GLY A 36 -1.12 -11.98 0.60
C GLY A 36 -1.66 -12.51 1.93
N ARG A 37 -0.95 -12.26 3.03
CA ARG A 37 -1.43 -12.67 4.35
C ARG A 37 -2.57 -11.80 4.85
N ALA A 38 -2.50 -10.51 4.55
CA ALA A 38 -3.56 -9.56 4.90
C ALA A 38 -4.57 -9.56 3.77
N THR A 39 -5.59 -10.39 3.90
CA THR A 39 -6.59 -10.55 2.85
C THR A 39 -7.72 -9.55 2.96
N ASN A 40 -7.76 -8.79 4.06
CA ASN A 40 -8.85 -7.86 4.31
C ASN A 40 -8.34 -6.55 4.91
N PRO A 41 -7.51 -5.80 4.16
CA PRO A 41 -7.02 -4.51 4.64
C PRO A 41 -8.18 -3.51 4.75
N THR A 42 -8.04 -2.55 5.64
CA THR A 42 -9.10 -1.54 5.82
C THR A 42 -9.19 -0.64 4.59
N TYR A 43 -10.36 -0.03 4.42
CA TYR A 43 -10.58 0.94 3.36
C TYR A 43 -9.54 2.07 3.43
N ASP A 44 -9.27 2.54 4.64
CA ASP A 44 -8.32 3.64 4.83
C ASP A 44 -6.92 3.26 4.34
N THR A 45 -6.49 2.04 4.62
CA THR A 45 -5.21 1.53 4.15
C THR A 45 -5.15 1.51 2.62
N ILE A 46 -6.21 0.98 2.00
CA ILE A 46 -6.30 0.92 0.53
C ILE A 46 -6.27 2.33 -0.06
N ARG A 47 -7.01 3.26 0.54
CA ARG A 47 -7.07 4.63 0.06
C ARG A 47 -5.70 5.31 0.13
N LYS A 48 -5.02 5.16 1.25
CA LYS A 48 -3.69 5.77 1.42
C LYS A 48 -2.70 5.23 0.41
N LEU A 49 -2.69 3.93 0.21
CA LEU A 49 -1.79 3.31 -0.76
C LEU A 49 -2.14 3.73 -2.18
N SER A 50 -3.43 3.79 -2.50
CA SER A 50 -3.86 4.22 -3.82
C SER A 50 -3.39 5.64 -4.12
N GLU A 51 -3.58 6.54 -3.17
CA GLU A 51 -3.14 7.92 -3.34
C GLU A 51 -1.63 8.01 -3.50
N TYR A 52 -0.90 7.25 -2.72
CA TYR A 52 0.55 7.26 -2.81
C TYR A 52 1.04 6.79 -4.18
N PHE A 53 0.48 5.69 -4.68
CA PHE A 53 0.95 5.10 -5.93
C PHE A 53 0.48 5.88 -7.16
N THR A 54 -0.68 6.50 -7.09
CA THR A 54 -1.20 7.28 -8.22
C THR A 54 -0.73 8.73 -8.20
N GLY A 55 -0.21 9.19 -7.07
CA GLY A 55 0.22 10.57 -6.94
C GLY A 55 -0.91 11.56 -6.75
N THR A 56 -2.14 11.10 -6.62
CA THR A 56 -3.27 12.02 -6.49
C THR A 56 -3.20 12.82 -5.20
N GLY A 57 -2.67 12.23 -4.15
CA GLY A 57 -2.50 12.97 -2.90
C GLY A 57 -1.48 14.07 -3.00
N GLY A 58 -0.57 13.99 -3.95
CA GLY A 58 0.47 14.97 -4.15
C GLY A 58 0.13 16.04 -5.17
N GLU A 59 -1.01 15.93 -5.76
CA GLU A 59 -1.42 16.86 -6.81
C GLU A 59 -2.32 17.95 -6.27
#